data_680c3ae821314a0acec6b224234706d1
#
_entry.id   680c3ae821314a0acec6b224234706d1
#
_cell.length_a   1.000
_cell.length_b   1.000
_cell.length_c   1.000
_cell.angle_alpha   90.00
_cell.angle_beta   90.00
_cell.angle_gamma   90.00
#
_symmetry.space_group_name_H-M   'P 1'
#
loop_
_entity.id
_entity.type
_entity.pdbx_description
1 polymer ?
#
loop_
_entity_poly.entity_id
_entity_poly.type
_entity_poly.pdbx_seq_one_letter_code
_entity_poly.pdbx_strand_id
1 'polypeptide(L)'
;MADPSQLFRQQTELLAALDAPGSVEDIVALAPRVRGCLHELVGSGLDGVAATRLIALYNDRLTVRIIASLARRHRLPPVAWCWLALGSEGRHEQTFVTDQDNGLIFQASSSQEADAVRALFLPFAQEVNQRLADAGFALCSGNIMAGNPAWCLSFDEWREQFIEWVRRPEPDALLNASIFFDLRPLYGAAELGEELRTLLLSMTVATPSFQHLMAANALQAEVPLTFRGELALNDDDEIDLKKFGSRIFVDAGRILALTAGTRSVNTVERLLQAGETIGLPAQEQAGFVAAFSHILRLRLAQQSALADAAATAGSGLKPAMPHDLDRAILRESLKQARRLQQRLKLNYSL
;
A
#
# COMPACT_ATOMS: atom_id res chain seq x y z
N MET A 1 4.94 29.25 -8.81
CA MET A 1 4.27 28.66 -7.63
C MET A 1 2.79 29.00 -7.72
N ALA A 2 1.92 28.00 -7.64
CA ALA A 2 0.48 28.25 -7.63
C ALA A 2 0.07 29.02 -6.36
N ASP A 3 -0.95 29.89 -6.47
CA ASP A 3 -1.49 30.63 -5.34
C ASP A 3 -2.12 29.64 -4.33
N PRO A 4 -1.68 29.60 -3.06
CA PRO A 4 -2.23 28.70 -2.04
C PRO A 4 -3.75 28.79 -1.90
N SER A 5 -4.34 29.95 -2.10
CA SER A 5 -5.79 30.18 -2.05
C SER A 5 -6.51 29.51 -3.23
N GLN A 6 -5.87 29.44 -4.39
CA GLN A 6 -6.39 28.76 -5.57
C GLN A 6 -6.34 27.25 -5.40
N LEU A 7 -5.22 26.71 -4.91
CA LEU A 7 -5.08 25.27 -4.59
C LEU A 7 -6.12 24.81 -3.57
N PHE A 8 -6.34 25.58 -2.51
CA PHE A 8 -7.35 25.26 -1.50
C PHE A 8 -8.78 25.23 -2.08
N ARG A 9 -9.12 26.20 -2.95
CA ARG A 9 -10.44 26.21 -3.64
C ARG A 9 -10.60 25.01 -4.55
N GLN A 10 -9.60 24.71 -5.37
CA GLN A 10 -9.61 23.53 -6.27
C GLN A 10 -9.80 22.23 -5.50
N GLN A 11 -9.13 22.06 -4.35
CA GLN A 11 -9.32 20.91 -3.46
C GLN A 11 -10.75 20.81 -2.95
N THR A 12 -11.31 21.92 -2.45
CA THR A 12 -12.66 21.96 -1.90
C THR A 12 -13.70 21.60 -2.96
N GLU A 13 -13.57 22.17 -4.16
CA GLU A 13 -14.44 21.86 -5.30
C GLU A 13 -14.32 20.40 -5.74
N LEU A 14 -13.10 19.86 -5.76
CA LEU A 14 -12.86 18.48 -6.15
C LEU A 14 -13.43 17.47 -5.14
N LEU A 15 -13.27 17.74 -3.84
CA LEU A 15 -13.88 16.93 -2.79
C LEU A 15 -15.42 16.98 -2.88
N ALA A 16 -15.99 18.16 -3.07
CA ALA A 16 -17.43 18.30 -3.28
C ALA A 16 -17.92 17.54 -4.54
N ALA A 17 -17.15 17.57 -5.63
CA ALA A 17 -17.47 16.82 -6.85
C ALA A 17 -17.38 15.29 -6.63
N LEU A 18 -16.38 14.83 -5.85
CA LEU A 18 -16.28 13.42 -5.48
C LEU A 18 -17.44 12.96 -4.58
N ASP A 19 -17.96 13.81 -3.72
CA ASP A 19 -19.08 13.49 -2.82
C ASP A 19 -20.46 13.68 -3.50
N ALA A 20 -20.54 14.36 -4.65
CA ALA A 20 -21.77 14.60 -5.37
C ALA A 20 -22.39 13.30 -5.94
N PRO A 21 -23.74 13.18 -5.99
CA PRO A 21 -24.39 12.07 -6.69
C PRO A 21 -23.95 12.03 -8.15
N GLY A 22 -23.70 10.83 -8.68
CA GLY A 22 -23.30 10.64 -10.08
C GLY A 22 -23.31 9.17 -10.50
N SER A 23 -23.25 8.93 -11.80
CA SER A 23 -23.06 7.61 -12.36
C SER A 23 -21.60 7.14 -12.12
N VAL A 24 -21.32 5.86 -12.35
CA VAL A 24 -19.94 5.35 -12.26
C VAL A 24 -19.05 6.00 -13.33
N GLU A 25 -19.61 6.31 -14.48
CA GLU A 25 -18.95 6.99 -15.59
C GLU A 25 -18.54 8.43 -15.20
N ASP A 26 -19.43 9.17 -14.51
CA ASP A 26 -19.12 10.51 -13.99
C ASP A 26 -18.00 10.46 -12.96
N ILE A 27 -18.00 9.46 -12.07
CA ILE A 27 -16.98 9.27 -11.04
C ILE A 27 -15.62 8.98 -11.68
N VAL A 28 -15.57 8.06 -12.65
CA VAL A 28 -14.34 7.72 -13.41
C VAL A 28 -13.80 8.94 -14.14
N ALA A 29 -14.66 9.77 -14.73
CA ALA A 29 -14.27 11.01 -15.41
C ALA A 29 -13.62 12.05 -14.50
N LEU A 30 -13.78 11.97 -13.17
CA LEU A 30 -13.09 12.84 -12.21
C LEU A 30 -11.63 12.43 -11.98
N ALA A 31 -11.24 11.18 -12.25
CA ALA A 31 -9.91 10.66 -11.91
C ALA A 31 -8.73 11.47 -12.52
N PRO A 32 -8.77 11.97 -13.77
CA PRO A 32 -7.72 12.84 -14.30
C PRO A 32 -7.60 14.18 -13.53
N ARG A 33 -8.73 14.75 -13.11
CA ARG A 33 -8.74 16.00 -12.31
C ARG A 33 -8.16 15.76 -10.90
N VAL A 34 -8.49 14.61 -10.29
CA VAL A 34 -7.91 14.19 -9.01
C VAL A 34 -6.39 14.08 -9.15
N ARG A 35 -5.90 13.38 -10.17
CA ARG A 35 -4.45 13.25 -10.41
C ARG A 35 -3.77 14.59 -10.63
N GLY A 36 -4.32 15.47 -11.46
CA GLY A 36 -3.76 16.80 -11.69
C GLY A 36 -3.64 17.62 -10.41
N CYS A 37 -4.69 17.65 -9.61
CA CYS A 37 -4.68 18.35 -8.31
C CYS A 37 -3.64 17.74 -7.34
N LEU A 38 -3.52 16.42 -7.29
CA LEU A 38 -2.52 15.75 -6.45
C LEU A 38 -1.09 16.04 -6.89
N HIS A 39 -0.81 16.09 -8.20
CA HIS A 39 0.51 16.48 -8.71
C HIS A 39 0.88 17.91 -8.29
N GLU A 40 -0.05 18.87 -8.40
CA GLU A 40 0.18 20.25 -7.97
C GLU A 40 0.44 20.33 -6.46
N LEU A 41 -0.35 19.63 -5.65
CA LEU A 41 -0.23 19.63 -4.19
C LEU A 41 1.09 18.99 -3.71
N VAL A 42 1.45 17.83 -4.25
CA VAL A 42 2.71 17.18 -3.93
C VAL A 42 3.89 18.05 -4.40
N GLY A 43 3.78 18.66 -5.58
CA GLY A 43 4.78 19.58 -6.12
C GLY A 43 4.96 20.86 -5.29
N SER A 44 3.99 21.25 -4.43
CA SER A 44 4.10 22.40 -3.54
C SER A 44 5.03 22.20 -2.34
N GLY A 45 5.63 21.02 -2.17
CA GLY A 45 6.66 20.75 -1.15
C GLY A 45 6.20 19.91 0.04
N LEU A 46 5.15 19.11 -0.11
CA LEU A 46 4.76 18.14 0.91
C LEU A 46 5.89 17.12 1.15
N ASP A 47 6.06 16.72 2.41
CA ASP A 47 6.91 15.57 2.72
C ASP A 47 6.31 14.27 2.17
N GLY A 48 7.15 13.23 2.00
CA GLY A 48 6.73 12.01 1.33
C GLY A 48 5.60 11.26 2.03
N VAL A 49 5.56 11.27 3.37
CA VAL A 49 4.50 10.61 4.15
C VAL A 49 3.19 11.38 4.03
N ALA A 50 3.22 12.70 4.17
CA ALA A 50 2.03 13.53 4.00
C ALA A 50 1.48 13.43 2.57
N ALA A 51 2.36 13.42 1.56
CA ALA A 51 2.00 13.28 0.17
C ALA A 51 1.31 11.94 -0.13
N THR A 52 1.87 10.82 0.32
CA THR A 52 1.26 9.50 0.10
C THR A 52 -0.07 9.33 0.85
N ARG A 53 -0.20 9.88 2.07
CA ARG A 53 -1.47 9.91 2.81
C ARG A 53 -2.54 10.71 2.07
N LEU A 54 -2.17 11.84 1.50
CA LEU A 54 -3.09 12.66 0.70
C LEU A 54 -3.54 11.92 -0.57
N ILE A 55 -2.61 11.31 -1.29
CA ILE A 55 -2.92 10.48 -2.48
C ILE A 55 -3.89 9.36 -2.09
N ALA A 56 -3.59 8.61 -1.02
CA ALA A 56 -4.44 7.53 -0.55
C ALA A 56 -5.84 8.01 -0.16
N LEU A 57 -5.97 9.17 0.48
CA LEU A 57 -7.27 9.74 0.84
C LEU A 57 -8.16 9.99 -0.38
N TYR A 58 -7.61 10.54 -1.46
CA TYR A 58 -8.38 10.78 -2.68
C TYR A 58 -8.68 9.48 -3.43
N ASN A 59 -7.71 8.56 -3.48
CA ASN A 59 -7.90 7.25 -4.09
C ASN A 59 -8.96 6.43 -3.36
N ASP A 60 -8.94 6.40 -2.03
CA ASP A 60 -9.97 5.74 -1.21
C ASP A 60 -11.37 6.30 -1.51
N ARG A 61 -11.52 7.63 -1.57
CA ARG A 61 -12.81 8.26 -1.91
C ARG A 61 -13.29 7.86 -3.30
N LEU A 62 -12.41 7.89 -4.29
CA LEU A 62 -12.75 7.50 -5.65
C LEU A 62 -13.16 6.02 -5.71
N THR A 63 -12.39 5.13 -5.08
CA THR A 63 -12.66 3.69 -4.97
C THR A 63 -13.99 3.42 -4.28
N VAL A 64 -14.23 4.01 -3.12
CA VAL A 64 -15.49 3.87 -2.36
C VAL A 64 -16.68 4.32 -3.19
N ARG A 65 -16.56 5.42 -3.95
CA ARG A 65 -17.64 5.92 -4.80
C ARG A 65 -17.94 5.01 -5.97
N ILE A 66 -16.93 4.44 -6.62
CA ILE A 66 -17.09 3.44 -7.69
C ILE A 66 -17.81 2.21 -7.13
N ILE A 67 -17.32 1.65 -6.01
CA ILE A 67 -17.93 0.48 -5.36
C ILE A 67 -19.39 0.77 -5.00
N ALA A 68 -19.67 1.89 -4.33
CA ALA A 68 -21.03 2.25 -3.90
C ALA A 68 -21.98 2.47 -5.07
N SER A 69 -21.51 3.02 -6.20
CA SER A 69 -22.30 3.20 -7.41
C SER A 69 -22.67 1.85 -8.05
N LEU A 70 -21.69 0.94 -8.16
CA LEU A 70 -21.90 -0.38 -8.75
C LEU A 70 -22.70 -1.30 -7.83
N ALA A 71 -22.52 -1.23 -6.50
CA ALA A 71 -23.29 -2.01 -5.53
C ALA A 71 -24.80 -1.75 -5.63
N ARG A 72 -25.22 -0.54 -6.04
CA ARG A 72 -26.64 -0.22 -6.29
C ARG A 72 -27.17 -0.78 -7.62
N ARG A 73 -26.29 -1.09 -8.57
CA ARG A 73 -26.66 -1.60 -9.91
C ARG A 73 -26.70 -3.13 -9.97
N HIS A 74 -25.86 -3.78 -9.16
CA HIS A 74 -25.81 -5.22 -9.05
C HIS A 74 -26.81 -5.76 -8.02
N ARG A 75 -27.37 -6.94 -8.29
CA ARG A 75 -28.19 -7.68 -7.31
C ARG A 75 -27.26 -8.47 -6.40
N LEU A 76 -26.65 -7.76 -5.44
CA LEU A 76 -25.77 -8.40 -4.49
C LEU A 76 -26.54 -9.30 -3.51
N PRO A 77 -25.93 -10.41 -3.03
CA PRO A 77 -26.55 -11.27 -2.04
C PRO A 77 -26.75 -10.51 -0.72
N PRO A 78 -27.85 -10.80 0.03
CA PRO A 78 -28.17 -10.09 1.28
C PRO A 78 -27.37 -10.63 2.47
N VAL A 79 -26.05 -10.69 2.33
CA VAL A 79 -25.11 -11.12 3.37
C VAL A 79 -24.17 -9.97 3.73
N ALA A 80 -23.59 -10.00 4.92
CA ALA A 80 -22.53 -9.05 5.26
C ALA A 80 -21.31 -9.29 4.37
N TRP A 81 -20.75 -8.23 3.84
CA TRP A 81 -19.55 -8.27 3.00
C TRP A 81 -18.72 -7.00 3.16
N CYS A 82 -17.43 -7.09 2.87
CA CYS A 82 -16.52 -5.97 2.91
C CYS A 82 -15.50 -6.04 1.76
N TRP A 83 -15.25 -4.91 1.13
CA TRP A 83 -14.10 -4.72 0.25
C TRP A 83 -12.87 -4.41 1.08
N LEU A 84 -11.80 -5.15 0.84
CA LEU A 84 -10.52 -5.03 1.54
C LEU A 84 -9.51 -4.34 0.64
N ALA A 85 -8.92 -3.26 1.11
CA ALA A 85 -7.72 -2.65 0.55
C ALA A 85 -6.49 -3.40 1.10
N LEU A 86 -5.54 -3.72 0.23
CA LEU A 86 -4.35 -4.49 0.54
C LEU A 86 -3.07 -3.73 0.15
N GLY A 87 -1.91 -4.25 0.45
CA GLY A 87 -0.64 -3.68 0.01
C GLY A 87 -0.48 -2.18 0.34
N SER A 88 -0.08 -1.37 -0.62
CA SER A 88 0.12 0.08 -0.43
C SER A 88 -1.20 0.83 -0.18
N GLU A 89 -2.32 0.37 -0.75
CA GLU A 89 -3.64 0.93 -0.50
C GLU A 89 -4.07 0.67 0.94
N GLY A 90 -3.91 -0.57 1.42
CA GLY A 90 -4.17 -0.93 2.82
C GLY A 90 -3.38 -0.08 3.80
N ARG A 91 -2.13 0.27 3.48
CA ARG A 91 -1.25 1.07 4.34
C ARG A 91 -1.42 2.58 4.21
N HIS A 92 -2.26 3.11 3.32
CA HIS A 92 -2.34 4.54 2.96
C HIS A 92 -1.00 5.10 2.45
N GLU A 93 -0.29 4.33 1.62
CA GLU A 93 1.06 4.64 1.12
C GLU A 93 1.15 4.59 -0.41
N GLN A 94 0.00 4.74 -1.10
CA GLN A 94 -0.04 4.79 -2.55
C GLN A 94 0.76 5.99 -3.07
N THR A 95 1.40 5.81 -4.22
CA THR A 95 2.07 6.87 -4.99
C THR A 95 1.29 7.14 -6.27
N PHE A 96 1.76 8.04 -7.15
CA PHE A 96 1.07 8.35 -8.42
C PHE A 96 0.92 7.12 -9.33
N VAL A 97 1.91 6.23 -9.33
CA VAL A 97 1.85 4.97 -10.03
C VAL A 97 1.52 3.88 -9.01
N THR A 98 0.29 3.42 -9.02
CA THR A 98 -0.22 2.39 -8.12
C THR A 98 -1.01 1.36 -8.92
N ASP A 99 -0.86 0.11 -8.55
CA ASP A 99 -1.66 -1.02 -8.99
C ASP A 99 -2.78 -1.28 -7.99
N GLN A 100 -3.74 -2.09 -8.40
CA GLN A 100 -4.83 -2.53 -7.54
C GLN A 100 -4.37 -3.74 -6.73
N ASP A 101 -4.45 -3.62 -5.39
CA ASP A 101 -4.33 -4.75 -4.48
C ASP A 101 -5.57 -4.77 -3.59
N ASN A 102 -6.51 -5.67 -3.86
CA ASN A 102 -7.78 -5.71 -3.12
C ASN A 102 -8.34 -7.13 -3.02
N GLY A 103 -9.27 -7.31 -2.11
CA GLY A 103 -10.02 -8.55 -1.91
C GLY A 103 -11.44 -8.27 -1.48
N LEU A 104 -12.28 -9.29 -1.51
CA LEU A 104 -13.65 -9.23 -1.02
C LEU A 104 -13.85 -10.33 0.02
N ILE A 105 -14.37 -9.96 1.19
CA ILE A 105 -14.74 -10.89 2.26
C ILE A 105 -16.25 -10.84 2.45
N PHE A 106 -16.88 -11.99 2.65
CA PHE A 106 -18.33 -12.10 2.88
C PHE A 106 -18.66 -13.18 3.90
N GLN A 107 -19.86 -13.08 4.48
CA GLN A 107 -20.37 -14.09 5.39
C GLN A 107 -21.04 -15.24 4.63
N ALA A 108 -20.78 -16.47 5.03
CA ALA A 108 -21.48 -17.68 4.57
C ALA A 108 -21.55 -18.70 5.70
N SER A 109 -22.61 -19.51 5.72
CA SER A 109 -22.86 -20.50 6.77
C SER A 109 -22.30 -21.89 6.44
N SER A 110 -21.89 -22.10 5.19
CA SER A 110 -21.29 -23.35 4.69
C SER A 110 -20.45 -23.11 3.45
N SER A 111 -19.59 -24.05 3.08
CA SER A 111 -18.79 -24.00 1.85
C SER A 111 -19.66 -23.97 0.58
N GLN A 112 -20.78 -24.70 0.57
CA GLN A 112 -21.72 -24.70 -0.56
C GLN A 112 -22.38 -23.33 -0.72
N GLU A 113 -22.76 -22.67 0.37
CA GLU A 113 -23.27 -21.30 0.35
C GLU A 113 -22.17 -20.31 -0.08
N ALA A 114 -20.93 -20.48 0.37
CA ALA A 114 -19.81 -19.64 -0.02
C ALA A 114 -19.59 -19.66 -1.54
N ASP A 115 -19.65 -20.81 -2.19
CA ASP A 115 -19.54 -20.92 -3.64
C ASP A 115 -20.70 -20.21 -4.37
N ALA A 116 -21.92 -20.36 -3.88
CA ALA A 116 -23.09 -19.69 -4.45
C ALA A 116 -23.02 -18.15 -4.30
N VAL A 117 -22.61 -17.67 -3.12
CA VAL A 117 -22.46 -16.25 -2.81
C VAL A 117 -21.31 -15.64 -3.60
N ARG A 118 -20.18 -16.33 -3.71
CA ARG A 118 -19.04 -15.92 -4.54
C ARG A 118 -19.43 -15.74 -6.00
N ALA A 119 -20.19 -16.68 -6.57
CA ALA A 119 -20.65 -16.60 -7.95
C ALA A 119 -21.50 -15.34 -8.23
N LEU A 120 -22.21 -14.83 -7.20
CA LEU A 120 -22.96 -13.57 -7.29
C LEU A 120 -22.08 -12.33 -7.13
N PHE A 121 -21.03 -12.39 -6.30
CA PHE A 121 -20.11 -11.25 -6.12
C PHE A 121 -19.11 -11.07 -7.26
N LEU A 122 -18.69 -12.15 -7.93
CA LEU A 122 -17.63 -12.07 -8.94
C LEU A 122 -17.91 -11.09 -10.07
N PRO A 123 -19.10 -11.08 -10.73
CA PRO A 123 -19.39 -10.11 -11.79
C PRO A 123 -19.32 -8.66 -11.31
N PHE A 124 -19.78 -8.38 -10.09
CA PHE A 124 -19.67 -7.08 -9.45
C PHE A 124 -18.21 -6.70 -9.20
N ALA A 125 -17.44 -7.58 -8.58
CA ALA A 125 -16.04 -7.33 -8.24
C ALA A 125 -15.17 -7.13 -9.49
N GLN A 126 -15.43 -7.89 -10.56
CA GLN A 126 -14.79 -7.74 -11.87
C GLN A 126 -15.11 -6.38 -12.50
N GLU A 127 -16.37 -5.94 -12.44
CA GLU A 127 -16.73 -4.61 -12.94
C GLU A 127 -16.09 -3.51 -12.10
N VAL A 128 -16.02 -3.64 -10.77
CA VAL A 128 -15.30 -2.68 -9.92
C VAL A 128 -13.83 -2.59 -10.33
N ASN A 129 -13.11 -3.73 -10.45
CA ASN A 129 -11.70 -3.71 -10.87
C ASN A 129 -11.53 -3.08 -12.26
N GLN A 130 -12.43 -3.33 -13.21
CA GLN A 130 -12.37 -2.69 -14.52
C GLN A 130 -12.59 -1.18 -14.43
N ARG A 131 -13.57 -0.70 -13.66
CA ARG A 131 -13.81 0.74 -13.47
C ARG A 131 -12.68 1.45 -12.75
N LEU A 132 -12.02 0.77 -11.82
CA LEU A 132 -10.79 1.25 -11.21
C LEU A 132 -9.66 1.35 -12.26
N ALA A 133 -9.54 0.38 -13.17
CA ALA A 133 -8.58 0.45 -14.26
C ALA A 133 -8.89 1.62 -15.21
N ASP A 134 -10.16 1.85 -15.54
CA ASP A 134 -10.62 3.00 -16.35
C ASP A 134 -10.30 4.34 -15.63
N ALA A 135 -10.36 4.36 -14.29
CA ALA A 135 -9.96 5.49 -13.47
C ALA A 135 -8.43 5.65 -13.32
N GLY A 136 -7.64 4.71 -13.90
CA GLY A 136 -6.16 4.79 -13.95
C GLY A 136 -5.43 4.06 -12.82
N PHE A 137 -6.10 3.18 -12.08
CA PHE A 137 -5.46 2.23 -11.19
C PHE A 137 -5.09 0.98 -11.98
N ALA A 138 -3.81 0.75 -12.27
CA ALA A 138 -3.38 -0.38 -13.07
C ALA A 138 -3.86 -1.71 -12.46
N LEU A 139 -4.27 -2.65 -13.31
CA LEU A 139 -4.57 -4.01 -12.87
C LEU A 139 -3.31 -4.65 -12.27
N CYS A 140 -3.47 -5.36 -11.15
CA CYS A 140 -2.35 -6.05 -10.50
C CYS A 140 -1.83 -7.18 -11.40
N SER A 141 -0.53 -7.15 -11.71
CA SER A 141 0.11 -8.20 -12.52
C SER A 141 0.10 -9.57 -11.83
N GLY A 142 0.07 -9.59 -10.49
CA GLY A 142 -0.11 -10.79 -9.66
C GLY A 142 -1.57 -11.23 -9.54
N ASN A 143 -2.51 -10.53 -10.19
CA ASN A 143 -3.95 -10.81 -10.13
C ASN A 143 -4.50 -10.85 -8.69
N ILE A 144 -3.97 -10.00 -7.80
CA ILE A 144 -4.44 -9.84 -6.41
C ILE A 144 -5.57 -8.81 -6.40
N MET A 145 -6.74 -9.24 -6.86
CA MET A 145 -7.91 -8.39 -7.02
C MET A 145 -9.18 -9.16 -6.65
N ALA A 146 -10.16 -8.46 -6.10
CA ALA A 146 -11.44 -9.02 -5.66
C ALA A 146 -12.24 -9.72 -6.78
N GLY A 147 -12.03 -9.34 -8.05
CA GLY A 147 -12.58 -10.00 -9.23
C GLY A 147 -11.96 -11.37 -9.54
N ASN A 148 -10.87 -11.75 -8.88
CA ASN A 148 -10.30 -13.08 -8.92
C ASN A 148 -10.99 -13.97 -7.87
N PRO A 149 -11.53 -15.14 -8.24
CA PRO A 149 -12.16 -16.06 -7.29
C PRO A 149 -11.28 -16.42 -6.08
N ALA A 150 -9.94 -16.44 -6.25
CA ALA A 150 -8.99 -16.72 -5.18
C ALA A 150 -8.98 -15.64 -4.07
N TRP A 151 -9.51 -14.45 -4.32
CA TRP A 151 -9.51 -13.32 -3.39
C TRP A 151 -10.92 -12.75 -3.12
N CYS A 152 -11.96 -13.45 -3.60
CA CYS A 152 -13.36 -13.22 -3.30
C CYS A 152 -13.85 -14.39 -2.42
N LEU A 153 -13.60 -14.32 -1.12
CA LEU A 153 -13.71 -15.44 -0.21
C LEU A 153 -14.67 -15.15 0.95
N SER A 154 -15.27 -16.21 1.49
CA SER A 154 -15.99 -16.12 2.75
C SER A 154 -15.03 -15.84 3.92
N PHE A 155 -15.56 -15.40 5.06
CA PHE A 155 -14.78 -15.17 6.28
C PHE A 155 -14.00 -16.42 6.70
N ASP A 156 -14.64 -17.60 6.66
CA ASP A 156 -14.01 -18.86 7.04
C ASP A 156 -12.88 -19.25 6.09
N GLU A 157 -13.05 -19.06 4.78
CA GLU A 157 -12.01 -19.32 3.79
C GLU A 157 -10.80 -18.38 3.98
N TRP A 158 -11.04 -17.08 4.22
CA TRP A 158 -9.97 -16.13 4.56
C TRP A 158 -9.23 -16.54 5.83
N ARG A 159 -9.97 -16.96 6.86
CA ARG A 159 -9.40 -17.46 8.11
C ARG A 159 -8.51 -18.68 7.87
N GLU A 160 -8.99 -19.67 7.12
CA GLU A 160 -8.22 -20.88 6.78
C GLU A 160 -6.97 -20.54 5.98
N GLN A 161 -7.06 -19.64 5.01
CA GLN A 161 -5.93 -19.17 4.21
C GLN A 161 -4.85 -18.51 5.08
N PHE A 162 -5.24 -17.66 6.03
CA PHE A 162 -4.29 -17.00 6.93
C PHE A 162 -3.65 -18.00 7.90
N ILE A 163 -4.43 -18.95 8.41
CA ILE A 163 -3.92 -20.05 9.27
C ILE A 163 -2.87 -20.86 8.49
N GLU A 164 -3.14 -21.19 7.25
CA GLU A 164 -2.22 -21.96 6.42
C GLU A 164 -0.91 -21.22 6.19
N TRP A 165 -0.96 -19.93 5.82
CA TRP A 165 0.24 -19.11 5.61
C TRP A 165 1.11 -18.97 6.87
N VAL A 166 0.49 -18.84 8.04
CA VAL A 166 1.23 -18.72 9.30
C VAL A 166 1.82 -20.08 9.74
N ARG A 167 1.09 -21.17 9.52
CA ARG A 167 1.53 -22.53 9.93
C ARG A 167 2.54 -23.14 8.97
N ARG A 168 2.42 -22.82 7.66
CA ARG A 168 3.30 -23.33 6.60
C ARG A 168 3.86 -22.15 5.79
N PRO A 169 4.85 -21.43 6.32
CA PRO A 169 5.40 -20.23 5.71
C PRO A 169 6.38 -20.56 4.56
N GLU A 170 5.86 -21.20 3.53
CA GLU A 170 6.57 -21.41 2.26
C GLU A 170 6.78 -20.08 1.51
N PRO A 171 7.65 -19.99 0.50
CA PRO A 171 7.96 -18.74 -0.21
C PRO A 171 6.71 -17.99 -0.69
N ASP A 172 5.73 -18.68 -1.29
CA ASP A 172 4.48 -18.09 -1.77
C ASP A 172 3.61 -17.59 -0.60
N ALA A 173 3.57 -18.32 0.52
CA ALA A 173 2.87 -17.90 1.73
C ALA A 173 3.49 -16.62 2.32
N LEU A 174 4.82 -16.51 2.35
CA LEU A 174 5.53 -15.31 2.81
C LEU A 174 5.31 -14.12 1.87
N LEU A 175 5.27 -14.36 0.55
CA LEU A 175 4.93 -13.33 -0.43
C LEU A 175 3.50 -12.83 -0.19
N ASN A 176 2.52 -13.73 -0.11
CA ASN A 176 1.13 -13.38 0.17
C ASN A 176 0.99 -12.65 1.51
N ALA A 177 1.61 -13.15 2.59
CA ALA A 177 1.63 -12.48 3.88
C ALA A 177 2.15 -11.04 3.79
N SER A 178 3.12 -10.75 2.90
CA SER A 178 3.65 -9.40 2.69
C SER A 178 2.64 -8.43 2.06
N ILE A 179 1.56 -8.92 1.46
CA ILE A 179 0.52 -8.14 0.79
C ILE A 179 -0.76 -8.13 1.63
N PHE A 180 -1.25 -9.32 1.99
CA PHE A 180 -2.55 -9.47 2.65
C PHE A 180 -2.54 -9.09 4.14
N PHE A 181 -1.40 -9.14 4.80
CA PHE A 181 -1.30 -8.74 6.22
C PHE A 181 -1.30 -7.22 6.41
N ASP A 182 -1.38 -6.47 5.34
CA ASP A 182 -1.65 -5.03 5.32
C ASP A 182 -3.15 -4.72 5.09
N LEU A 183 -4.02 -5.72 5.24
CA LEU A 183 -5.46 -5.58 5.02
C LEU A 183 -6.08 -4.44 5.83
N ARG A 184 -6.98 -3.71 5.15
CA ARG A 184 -7.81 -2.66 5.74
C ARG A 184 -9.21 -2.72 5.14
N PRO A 185 -10.28 -2.76 5.97
CA PRO A 185 -11.64 -2.57 5.49
C PRO A 185 -11.78 -1.22 4.79
N LEU A 186 -12.33 -1.20 3.57
CA LEU A 186 -12.51 0.02 2.79
C LEU A 186 -14.00 0.35 2.58
N TYR A 187 -14.84 -0.65 2.30
CA TYR A 187 -16.27 -0.43 2.06
C TYR A 187 -17.08 -1.66 2.48
N GLY A 188 -18.24 -1.43 3.10
CA GLY A 188 -19.17 -2.48 3.56
C GLY A 188 -19.09 -2.74 5.06
N ALA A 189 -19.29 -3.98 5.47
CA ALA A 189 -19.26 -4.43 6.87
C ALA A 189 -17.80 -4.53 7.38
N ALA A 190 -17.27 -3.42 7.89
CA ALA A 190 -15.88 -3.30 8.33
C ALA A 190 -15.51 -4.35 9.40
N GLU A 191 -16.47 -4.78 10.19
CA GLU A 191 -16.30 -5.75 11.27
C GLU A 191 -15.66 -7.05 10.78
N LEU A 192 -16.00 -7.53 9.58
CA LEU A 192 -15.44 -8.74 8.99
C LEU A 192 -13.91 -8.63 8.81
N GLY A 193 -13.44 -7.52 8.26
CA GLY A 193 -12.01 -7.29 8.09
C GLY A 193 -11.28 -7.05 9.41
N GLU A 194 -11.92 -6.37 10.37
CA GLU A 194 -11.35 -6.12 11.70
C GLU A 194 -11.24 -7.42 12.52
N GLU A 195 -12.20 -8.32 12.41
CA GLU A 195 -12.14 -9.64 13.05
C GLU A 195 -11.03 -10.49 12.44
N LEU A 196 -10.93 -10.52 11.11
CA LEU A 196 -9.84 -11.21 10.40
C LEU A 196 -8.46 -10.66 10.82
N ARG A 197 -8.34 -9.34 10.98
CA ARG A 197 -7.11 -8.70 11.45
C ARG A 197 -6.79 -9.08 12.90
N THR A 198 -7.79 -9.15 13.77
CA THR A 198 -7.61 -9.56 15.16
C THR A 198 -7.09 -11.01 15.25
N LEU A 199 -7.66 -11.90 14.44
CA LEU A 199 -7.19 -13.27 14.32
C LEU A 199 -5.74 -13.33 13.84
N LEU A 200 -5.39 -12.59 12.76
CA LEU A 200 -4.04 -12.50 12.23
C LEU A 200 -3.03 -12.13 13.32
N LEU A 201 -3.30 -11.06 14.06
CA LEU A 201 -2.38 -10.57 15.10
C LEU A 201 -2.21 -11.59 16.23
N SER A 202 -3.29 -12.25 16.64
CA SER A 202 -3.21 -13.31 17.67
C SER A 202 -2.34 -14.49 17.23
N MET A 203 -2.44 -14.91 15.97
CA MET A 203 -1.65 -15.99 15.41
C MET A 203 -0.17 -15.62 15.25
N THR A 204 0.10 -14.43 14.70
CA THR A 204 1.48 -14.02 14.41
C THR A 204 2.27 -13.78 15.69
N VAL A 205 1.67 -13.16 16.72
CA VAL A 205 2.29 -13.01 18.05
C VAL A 205 2.64 -14.37 18.66
N ALA A 206 1.76 -15.38 18.49
CA ALA A 206 1.95 -16.72 19.04
C ALA A 206 2.91 -17.62 18.23
N THR A 207 3.44 -17.15 17.08
CA THR A 207 4.24 -17.99 16.16
C THR A 207 5.60 -17.36 15.85
N PRO A 208 6.60 -17.45 16.78
CA PRO A 208 7.94 -16.87 16.57
C PRO A 208 8.67 -17.41 15.32
N SER A 209 8.43 -18.68 14.96
CA SER A 209 9.03 -19.28 13.74
C SER A 209 8.56 -18.58 12.46
N PHE A 210 7.28 -18.20 12.38
CA PHE A 210 6.74 -17.42 11.27
C PHE A 210 7.40 -16.02 11.21
N GLN A 211 7.52 -15.35 12.35
CA GLN A 211 8.18 -14.04 12.44
C GLN A 211 9.64 -14.11 11.97
N HIS A 212 10.38 -15.15 12.39
CA HIS A 212 11.76 -15.40 11.96
C HIS A 212 11.87 -15.57 10.44
N LEU A 213 11.00 -16.38 9.83
CA LEU A 213 10.98 -16.60 8.38
C LEU A 213 10.56 -15.35 7.59
N MET A 214 9.61 -14.57 8.09
CA MET A 214 9.28 -13.26 7.52
C MET A 214 10.47 -12.32 7.54
N ALA A 215 11.22 -12.28 8.66
CA ALA A 215 12.43 -11.46 8.78
C ALA A 215 13.54 -11.93 7.83
N ALA A 216 13.78 -13.25 7.76
CA ALA A 216 14.75 -13.83 6.83
C ALA A 216 14.41 -13.50 5.36
N ASN A 217 13.13 -13.60 4.99
CA ASN A 217 12.67 -13.23 3.64
C ASN A 217 12.86 -11.72 3.36
N ALA A 218 12.53 -10.85 4.30
CA ALA A 218 12.69 -9.41 4.14
C ALA A 218 14.17 -8.98 4.00
N LEU A 219 15.08 -9.71 4.64
CA LEU A 219 16.53 -9.45 4.58
C LEU A 219 17.19 -9.87 3.27
N GLN A 220 16.49 -10.57 2.36
CA GLN A 220 16.99 -10.86 1.01
C GLN A 220 17.07 -9.60 0.15
N ALA A 221 16.31 -8.56 0.46
CA ALA A 221 16.41 -7.27 -0.22
C ALA A 221 17.57 -6.46 0.37
N GLU A 222 18.70 -6.45 -0.32
CA GLU A 222 19.90 -5.73 0.13
C GLU A 222 19.75 -4.21 -0.11
N VAL A 223 20.23 -3.42 0.86
CA VAL A 223 20.31 -1.97 0.72
C VAL A 223 21.36 -1.62 -0.34
N PRO A 224 21.07 -0.78 -1.35
CA PRO A 224 21.97 -0.46 -2.45
C PRO A 224 23.07 0.54 -2.01
N LEU A 225 23.92 0.10 -1.11
CA LEU A 225 25.10 0.82 -0.63
C LEU A 225 26.34 -0.08 -0.75
N THR A 226 27.42 0.47 -1.25
CA THR A 226 28.73 -0.20 -1.26
C THR A 226 29.23 -0.46 0.17
N PHE A 227 30.34 -1.21 0.27
CA PHE A 227 31.04 -1.39 1.54
C PHE A 227 31.49 -0.06 2.18
N ARG A 228 31.84 0.95 1.37
CA ARG A 228 32.23 2.29 1.85
C ARG A 228 31.04 3.19 2.19
N GLY A 229 29.80 2.67 1.99
CA GLY A 229 28.58 3.42 2.27
C GLY A 229 28.20 4.41 1.16
N GLU A 230 28.76 4.28 -0.03
CA GLU A 230 28.37 5.03 -1.22
C GLU A 230 27.19 4.34 -1.92
N LEU A 231 26.42 5.07 -2.74
CA LEU A 231 25.31 4.53 -3.51
C LEU A 231 25.82 3.47 -4.50
N ALA A 232 25.22 2.27 -4.48
CA ALA A 232 25.41 1.24 -5.48
C ALA A 232 24.32 1.40 -6.54
N LEU A 233 24.69 1.96 -7.69
CA LEU A 233 23.79 2.18 -8.82
C LEU A 233 23.80 0.94 -9.72
N ASN A 234 22.70 0.72 -10.48
CA ASN A 234 22.67 -0.27 -11.55
C ASN A 234 23.46 0.22 -12.79
N ASP A 235 23.47 -0.59 -13.85
CA ASP A 235 24.17 -0.28 -15.11
C ASP A 235 23.63 0.98 -15.82
N ASP A 236 22.41 1.40 -15.49
CA ASP A 236 21.76 2.62 -16.01
C ASP A 236 21.94 3.85 -15.11
N ASP A 237 22.79 3.76 -14.08
CA ASP A 237 22.98 4.76 -13.04
C ASP A 237 21.73 5.08 -12.21
N GLU A 238 20.86 4.09 -12.00
CA GLU A 238 19.60 4.22 -11.29
C GLU A 238 19.52 3.32 -10.04
N ILE A 239 18.61 3.66 -9.14
CA ILE A 239 18.19 2.83 -7.99
C ILE A 239 16.68 2.64 -8.06
N ASP A 240 16.22 1.39 -8.03
CA ASP A 240 14.79 1.10 -7.79
C ASP A 240 14.43 1.42 -6.33
N LEU A 241 13.94 2.65 -6.12
CA LEU A 241 13.54 3.15 -4.80
C LEU A 241 12.31 2.44 -4.23
N LYS A 242 11.51 1.74 -5.04
CA LYS A 242 10.42 0.88 -4.55
C LYS A 242 11.00 -0.37 -3.91
N LYS A 243 11.83 -1.09 -4.65
CA LYS A 243 12.37 -2.41 -4.25
C LYS A 243 13.46 -2.31 -3.19
N PHE A 244 14.42 -1.41 -3.38
CA PHE A 244 15.63 -1.31 -2.55
C PHE A 244 15.62 -0.11 -1.59
N GLY A 245 14.54 0.68 -1.61
CA GLY A 245 14.35 1.81 -0.71
C GLY A 245 13.16 1.60 0.22
N SER A 246 11.96 2.00 -0.20
CA SER A 246 10.76 2.02 0.65
C SER A 246 10.33 0.64 1.15
N ARG A 247 10.48 -0.43 0.34
CA ARG A 247 10.11 -1.81 0.72
C ARG A 247 10.81 -2.26 2.00
N ILE A 248 12.06 -1.88 2.22
CA ILE A 248 12.84 -2.27 3.42
C ILE A 248 12.16 -1.75 4.69
N PHE A 249 11.69 -0.49 4.68
CA PHE A 249 10.97 0.09 5.82
C PHE A 249 9.58 -0.55 6.00
N VAL A 250 8.88 -0.81 4.90
CA VAL A 250 7.56 -1.45 4.90
C VAL A 250 7.64 -2.85 5.51
N ASP A 251 8.57 -3.68 5.04
CA ASP A 251 8.74 -5.05 5.52
C ASP A 251 9.17 -5.07 6.99
N ALA A 252 10.13 -4.24 7.37
CA ALA A 252 10.57 -4.12 8.76
C ALA A 252 9.44 -3.64 9.68
N GLY A 253 8.74 -2.57 9.31
CA GLY A 253 7.60 -2.05 10.08
C GLY A 253 6.49 -3.10 10.24
N ARG A 254 6.19 -3.87 9.19
CA ARG A 254 5.21 -4.98 9.25
C ARG A 254 5.64 -6.06 10.22
N ILE A 255 6.88 -6.55 10.11
CA ILE A 255 7.39 -7.65 10.95
C ILE A 255 7.40 -7.22 12.42
N LEU A 256 7.91 -6.04 12.74
CA LEU A 256 7.90 -5.50 14.10
C LEU A 256 6.48 -5.34 14.64
N ALA A 257 5.55 -4.83 13.84
CA ALA A 257 4.15 -4.65 14.23
C ALA A 257 3.43 -6.00 14.48
N LEU A 258 3.65 -7.00 13.63
CA LEU A 258 3.09 -8.35 13.79
C LEU A 258 3.62 -9.02 15.06
N THR A 259 4.90 -8.84 15.38
CA THR A 259 5.51 -9.36 16.61
C THR A 259 4.97 -8.66 17.85
N ALA A 260 4.80 -7.33 17.79
CA ALA A 260 4.29 -6.52 18.89
C ALA A 260 2.75 -6.59 19.04
N GLY A 261 2.03 -7.25 18.11
CA GLY A 261 0.57 -7.26 18.10
C GLY A 261 -0.06 -5.89 17.79
N THR A 262 0.67 -5.03 17.09
CA THR A 262 0.22 -3.66 16.77
C THR A 262 -0.83 -3.67 15.65
N ARG A 263 -1.95 -2.99 15.89
CA ARG A 263 -3.07 -2.96 14.92
C ARG A 263 -2.84 -2.08 13.71
N SER A 264 -1.96 -1.08 13.79
CA SER A 264 -1.69 -0.15 12.68
C SER A 264 -1.20 -0.86 11.42
N VAL A 265 -1.64 -0.37 10.26
CA VAL A 265 -1.19 -0.84 8.94
C VAL A 265 -0.14 0.08 8.33
N ASN A 266 -0.20 1.37 8.59
CA ASN A 266 0.72 2.37 8.07
C ASN A 266 2.15 2.14 8.58
N THR A 267 3.14 2.23 7.69
CA THR A 267 4.54 1.91 8.03
C THR A 267 5.11 2.83 9.11
N VAL A 268 4.81 4.13 9.06
CA VAL A 268 5.29 5.08 10.07
C VAL A 268 4.70 4.76 11.45
N GLU A 269 3.40 4.52 11.50
CA GLU A 269 2.71 4.17 12.75
C GLU A 269 3.25 2.84 13.33
N ARG A 270 3.48 1.84 12.47
CA ARG A 270 4.11 0.57 12.85
C ARG A 270 5.50 0.77 13.42
N LEU A 271 6.35 1.56 12.76
CA LEU A 271 7.72 1.82 13.23
C LEU A 271 7.72 2.55 14.58
N LEU A 272 6.81 3.48 14.81
CA LEU A 272 6.69 4.20 16.08
C LEU A 272 6.12 3.31 17.19
N GLN A 273 4.95 2.69 16.98
CA GLN A 273 4.27 1.90 18.02
C GLN A 273 5.02 0.61 18.37
N ALA A 274 5.45 -0.15 17.36
CA ALA A 274 6.24 -1.36 17.60
C ALA A 274 7.65 -1.01 18.12
N GLY A 275 8.24 0.08 17.62
CA GLY A 275 9.54 0.57 18.09
C GLY A 275 9.51 0.91 19.57
N GLU A 276 8.48 1.57 20.07
CA GLU A 276 8.27 1.84 21.49
C GLU A 276 8.17 0.52 22.29
N THR A 277 7.37 -0.44 21.81
CA THR A 277 7.17 -1.74 22.45
C THR A 277 8.46 -2.54 22.61
N ILE A 278 9.36 -2.49 21.61
CA ILE A 278 10.65 -3.22 21.64
C ILE A 278 11.80 -2.38 22.20
N GLY A 279 11.52 -1.19 22.73
CA GLY A 279 12.50 -0.32 23.37
C GLY A 279 13.50 0.36 22.42
N LEU A 280 13.10 0.65 21.17
CA LEU A 280 13.94 1.46 20.27
C LEU A 280 14.01 2.91 20.77
N PRO A 281 15.21 3.55 20.77
CA PRO A 281 15.34 4.96 21.13
C PRO A 281 14.49 5.86 20.22
N ALA A 282 13.81 6.86 20.78
CA ALA A 282 12.95 7.78 20.02
C ALA A 282 13.71 8.49 18.88
N GLN A 283 14.98 8.82 19.07
CA GLN A 283 15.82 9.44 18.04
C GLN A 283 16.06 8.47 16.86
N GLU A 284 16.21 7.18 17.12
CA GLU A 284 16.38 6.16 16.07
C GLU A 284 15.08 5.98 15.29
N GLN A 285 13.94 5.92 15.99
CA GLN A 285 12.61 5.85 15.35
C GLN A 285 12.37 7.08 14.44
N ALA A 286 12.67 8.29 14.94
CA ALA A 286 12.56 9.52 14.14
C ALA A 286 13.47 9.49 12.91
N GLY A 287 14.67 8.92 13.02
CA GLY A 287 15.59 8.72 11.89
C GLY A 287 15.02 7.78 10.83
N PHE A 288 14.38 6.67 11.21
CA PHE A 288 13.72 5.76 10.28
C PHE A 288 12.54 6.42 9.56
N VAL A 289 11.71 7.17 10.30
CA VAL A 289 10.56 7.89 9.72
C VAL A 289 11.01 8.96 8.73
N ALA A 290 12.02 9.76 9.09
CA ALA A 290 12.56 10.79 8.20
C ALA A 290 13.17 10.19 6.92
N ALA A 291 13.91 9.09 7.05
CA ALA A 291 14.49 8.37 5.92
C ALA A 291 13.41 7.79 4.99
N PHE A 292 12.38 7.16 5.54
CA PHE A 292 11.26 6.63 4.77
C PHE A 292 10.50 7.74 4.04
N SER A 293 10.20 8.86 4.73
CA SER A 293 9.55 10.03 4.12
C SER A 293 10.36 10.59 2.95
N HIS A 294 11.68 10.71 3.10
CA HIS A 294 12.55 11.20 2.03
C HIS A 294 12.54 10.26 0.80
N ILE A 295 12.61 8.94 1.01
CA ILE A 295 12.53 7.96 -0.08
C ILE A 295 11.18 8.04 -0.81
N LEU A 296 10.07 8.18 -0.09
CA LEU A 296 8.75 8.37 -0.69
C LEU A 296 8.70 9.66 -1.52
N ARG A 297 9.26 10.76 -1.02
CA ARG A 297 9.34 12.04 -1.75
C ARG A 297 10.12 11.88 -3.07
N LEU A 298 11.26 11.19 -3.05
CA LEU A 298 12.04 10.94 -4.26
C LEU A 298 11.29 10.06 -5.26
N ARG A 299 10.57 9.01 -4.79
CA ARG A 299 9.73 8.17 -5.64
C ARG A 299 8.64 8.99 -6.34
N LEU A 300 7.95 9.85 -5.60
CA LEU A 300 6.93 10.73 -6.16
C LEU A 300 7.51 11.71 -7.19
N ALA A 301 8.68 12.29 -6.90
CA ALA A 301 9.37 13.18 -7.84
C ALA A 301 9.77 12.45 -9.14
N GLN A 302 10.30 11.23 -9.05
CA GLN A 302 10.61 10.42 -10.23
C GLN A 302 9.35 10.12 -11.07
N GLN A 303 8.25 9.74 -10.43
CA GLN A 303 6.99 9.44 -11.11
C GLN A 303 6.40 10.68 -11.80
N SER A 304 6.47 11.85 -11.17
CA SER A 304 6.04 13.11 -11.78
C SER A 304 6.89 13.44 -13.01
N ALA A 305 8.21 13.34 -12.89
CA ALA A 305 9.11 13.63 -14.02
C ALA A 305 8.89 12.68 -15.21
N LEU A 306 8.59 11.40 -14.96
CA LEU A 306 8.25 10.44 -16.01
C LEU A 306 6.91 10.76 -16.69
N ALA A 307 5.90 11.19 -15.92
CA ALA A 307 4.61 11.61 -16.45
C ALA A 307 4.75 12.85 -17.35
N ASP A 308 5.53 13.84 -16.94
CA ASP A 308 5.83 15.05 -17.71
C ASP A 308 6.61 14.72 -19.00
N ALA A 309 7.59 13.81 -18.92
CA ALA A 309 8.36 13.34 -20.07
C ALA A 309 7.49 12.58 -21.08
N ALA A 310 6.55 11.75 -20.62
CA ALA A 310 5.59 11.05 -21.48
C ALA A 310 4.61 12.02 -22.16
N ALA A 311 4.21 13.09 -21.48
CA ALA A 311 3.33 14.13 -22.03
C ALA A 311 4.05 14.98 -23.09
N THR A 312 5.39 15.10 -23.02
CA THR A 312 6.24 15.86 -23.94
C THR A 312 6.91 14.96 -25.00
N ALA A 313 6.33 13.82 -25.35
CA ALA A 313 6.87 12.77 -26.21
C ALA A 313 7.62 13.30 -27.43
N GLY A 314 8.97 13.29 -27.39
CA GLY A 314 9.90 13.79 -28.40
C GLY A 314 11.27 14.20 -27.84
N SER A 315 11.37 14.52 -26.58
CA SER A 315 12.65 14.82 -25.93
C SER A 315 13.12 13.61 -25.11
N GLY A 316 14.16 12.92 -25.55
CA GLY A 316 14.79 11.80 -24.85
C GLY A 316 15.52 12.26 -23.56
N LEU A 317 14.77 12.91 -22.67
CA LEU A 317 15.23 13.31 -21.35
C LEU A 317 15.10 12.10 -20.42
N LYS A 318 16.23 11.52 -20.03
CA LYS A 318 16.31 10.64 -18.86
C LYS A 318 15.81 11.42 -17.64
N PRO A 319 15.03 10.82 -16.73
CA PRO A 319 14.65 11.48 -15.49
C PRO A 319 15.93 11.97 -14.81
N ALA A 320 15.97 13.26 -14.49
CA ALA A 320 17.16 13.87 -13.88
C ALA A 320 17.47 13.12 -12.58
N MET A 321 18.70 12.62 -12.44
CA MET A 321 19.21 12.12 -11.17
C MET A 321 19.00 13.19 -10.09
N PRO A 322 18.68 12.81 -8.85
CA PRO A 322 18.53 13.75 -7.75
C PRO A 322 19.74 14.70 -7.67
N HIS A 323 19.51 15.98 -7.35
CA HIS A 323 20.59 16.92 -7.10
C HIS A 323 21.58 16.37 -6.06
N ASP A 324 22.82 16.86 -6.03
CA ASP A 324 23.85 16.38 -5.09
C ASP A 324 23.37 16.33 -3.64
N LEU A 325 22.56 17.31 -3.23
CA LEU A 325 21.92 17.31 -1.90
C LEU A 325 20.96 16.13 -1.72
N ASP A 326 20.08 15.87 -2.69
CA ASP A 326 19.15 14.73 -2.63
C ASP A 326 19.90 13.40 -2.64
N ARG A 327 21.00 13.28 -3.39
CA ARG A 327 21.87 12.10 -3.36
C ARG A 327 22.51 11.89 -1.98
N ALA A 328 22.96 12.98 -1.33
CA ALA A 328 23.53 12.91 0.01
C ALA A 328 22.48 12.46 1.03
N ILE A 329 21.28 13.03 0.99
CA ILE A 329 20.17 12.66 1.89
C ILE A 329 19.70 11.23 1.58
N LEU A 330 19.61 10.82 0.31
CA LEU A 330 19.26 9.44 -0.08
C LEU A 330 20.27 8.44 0.50
N ARG A 331 21.58 8.74 0.41
CA ARG A 331 22.62 7.91 1.00
C ARG A 331 22.42 7.76 2.52
N GLU A 332 22.16 8.84 3.23
CA GLU A 332 21.87 8.79 4.67
C GLU A 332 20.56 8.04 4.97
N SER A 333 19.53 8.20 4.14
CA SER A 333 18.27 7.45 4.26
C SER A 333 18.48 5.93 4.07
N LEU A 334 19.31 5.53 3.12
CA LEU A 334 19.67 4.13 2.91
C LEU A 334 20.55 3.57 4.04
N LYS A 335 21.38 4.40 4.70
CA LYS A 335 22.08 3.98 5.92
C LYS A 335 21.09 3.71 7.07
N GLN A 336 20.00 4.49 7.18
CA GLN A 336 18.93 4.17 8.14
C GLN A 336 18.22 2.85 7.79
N ALA A 337 17.95 2.59 6.51
CA ALA A 337 17.41 1.31 6.06
C ALA A 337 18.34 0.12 6.45
N ARG A 338 19.66 0.28 6.27
CA ARG A 338 20.66 -0.72 6.68
C ARG A 338 20.66 -0.93 8.21
N ARG A 339 20.56 0.13 8.99
CA ARG A 339 20.44 0.04 10.46
C ARG A 339 19.18 -0.70 10.88
N LEU A 340 18.05 -0.41 10.22
CA LEU A 340 16.78 -1.10 10.48
C LEU A 340 16.87 -2.59 10.16
N GLN A 341 17.53 -2.99 9.05
CA GLN A 341 17.81 -4.38 8.75
C GLN A 341 18.73 -5.04 9.80
N GLN A 342 19.73 -4.32 10.30
CA GLN A 342 20.58 -4.82 11.39
C GLN A 342 19.78 -5.06 12.68
N ARG A 343 18.80 -4.20 12.99
CA ARG A 343 17.86 -4.42 14.10
C ARG A 343 17.04 -5.69 13.91
N LEU A 344 16.52 -5.92 12.70
CA LEU A 344 15.83 -7.19 12.40
C LEU A 344 16.73 -8.40 12.59
N LYS A 345 17.98 -8.36 12.09
CA LYS A 345 18.94 -9.45 12.28
C LYS A 345 19.16 -9.77 13.75
N LEU A 346 19.33 -8.75 14.57
CA LEU A 346 19.52 -8.93 16.02
C LEU A 346 18.27 -9.47 16.71
N ASN A 347 17.09 -8.93 16.40
CA ASN A 347 15.84 -9.32 17.05
C ASN A 347 15.42 -10.75 16.71
N TYR A 348 15.76 -11.24 15.52
CA TYR A 348 15.34 -12.57 15.05
C TYR A 348 16.50 -13.56 14.92
N SER A 349 17.69 -13.23 15.44
CA SER A 349 18.88 -14.11 15.43
C SER A 349 19.26 -14.60 14.03
N LEU A 350 19.32 -13.68 13.03
CA LEU A 350 19.65 -13.91 11.63
C LEU A 350 21.03 -13.38 11.25
#